data_2e89f89bd659876990c25c29031c1503
#
_entry.id   2e89f89bd659876990c25c29031c1503
#
_cell.length_a   1.000
_cell.length_b   1.000
_cell.length_c   1.000
_cell.angle_alpha   90.00
_cell.angle_beta   90.00
_cell.angle_gamma   90.00
#
_symmetry.space_group_name_H-M   'P 1'
#
loop_
_entity.id
_entity.type
_entity.pdbx_description
1 polymer ?
#
loop_
_entity_poly.entity_id
_entity_poly.type
_entity_poly.pdbx_seq_one_letter_code
_entity_poly.pdbx_strand_id
1 'polypeptide(L)'
;MSLKNKNVTILGAGIGGLTAAIAMSRRGANVTIFDQTKRQSSIGAGIQVSPNGFGVMDTLGLAAQLLSKGNILEFINVQNYKNPLFSSRVDLMRVTHGNPNPHLVIHRSDLIGILIKKTEDLGVKVHFNKKAESINYDDKEIQISFNDGTVHKTRMLVGADGIHSIARKSIGYKAKPTFTGKVAWRAMIESKFVPLTDLPSEATIRFGPNRHLVTYPIRDGNLVNLVAVEKRDDWVAEGWHHADKRENLERSFEHWPTDVLKLLSVAENVNLWGLFSHGLPKKWHSAGIVLIGDSCHPMVPFLGQGANMAIEDAWVLAEELDGSIDLEDGFKKYQSRRYKRIKRVSLASSSNGDIYHAVGVKANIIDLGMKASYKFKPSFIQSKYDWLYGVDVSRGD
;
A
#
# COMPACT_ATOMS: atom_id res chain seq x y z
N MET A 1 3.71 -13.53 -26.80
CA MET A 1 3.62 -14.73 -25.94
C MET A 1 2.22 -14.75 -25.35
N SER A 2 1.59 -15.90 -25.17
CA SER A 2 0.37 -16.01 -24.37
C SER A 2 0.71 -16.63 -23.03
N LEU A 3 0.04 -16.17 -21.97
CA LEU A 3 0.12 -16.77 -20.64
C LEU A 3 -0.58 -18.13 -20.53
N LYS A 4 -1.40 -18.48 -21.52
CA LYS A 4 -2.15 -19.76 -21.53
C LYS A 4 -1.20 -20.95 -21.39
N ASN A 5 -1.45 -21.77 -20.37
CA ASN A 5 -0.67 -22.98 -20.02
C ASN A 5 0.80 -22.67 -19.62
N LYS A 6 1.16 -21.43 -19.30
CA LYS A 6 2.48 -21.12 -18.77
C LYS A 6 2.53 -21.32 -17.26
N ASN A 7 3.60 -21.93 -16.77
CA ASN A 7 3.84 -22.06 -15.35
C ASN A 7 4.48 -20.77 -14.81
N VAL A 8 3.86 -20.18 -13.82
CA VAL A 8 4.31 -18.95 -13.16
C VAL A 8 4.47 -19.22 -11.68
N THR A 9 5.63 -18.87 -11.15
CA THR A 9 5.88 -18.92 -9.70
C THR A 9 5.87 -17.50 -9.13
N ILE A 10 5.20 -17.30 -8.00
CA ILE A 10 5.14 -16.04 -7.28
C ILE A 10 5.70 -16.25 -5.89
N LEU A 11 6.66 -15.42 -5.47
CA LEU A 11 7.11 -15.34 -4.09
C LEU A 11 6.38 -14.19 -3.38
N GLY A 12 5.60 -14.54 -2.35
CA GLY A 12 4.81 -13.62 -1.53
C GLY A 12 3.31 -13.66 -1.84
N ALA A 13 2.51 -14.00 -0.82
CA ALA A 13 1.05 -13.95 -0.82
C ALA A 13 0.52 -12.64 -0.21
N GLY A 14 1.22 -11.53 -0.43
CA GLY A 14 0.73 -10.19 -0.14
C GLY A 14 -0.26 -9.70 -1.20
N ILE A 15 -0.76 -8.47 -1.05
CA ILE A 15 -1.75 -7.88 -1.96
C ILE A 15 -1.27 -7.96 -3.42
N GLY A 16 -0.03 -7.54 -3.70
CA GLY A 16 0.52 -7.58 -5.06
C GLY A 16 0.62 -8.99 -5.63
N GLY A 17 1.17 -9.94 -4.85
CA GLY A 17 1.34 -11.33 -5.30
C GLY A 17 0.03 -12.06 -5.56
N LEU A 18 -0.96 -11.91 -4.66
CA LEU A 18 -2.29 -12.49 -4.84
C LEU A 18 -3.02 -11.85 -6.04
N THR A 19 -2.91 -10.52 -6.20
CA THR A 19 -3.50 -9.83 -7.37
C THR A 19 -2.85 -10.32 -8.68
N ALA A 20 -1.52 -10.47 -8.71
CA ALA A 20 -0.80 -10.99 -9.87
C ALA A 20 -1.23 -12.42 -10.19
N ALA A 21 -1.39 -13.25 -9.18
CA ALA A 21 -1.88 -14.63 -9.36
C ALA A 21 -3.27 -14.66 -10.01
N ILE A 22 -4.21 -13.84 -9.51
CA ILE A 22 -5.56 -13.74 -10.08
C ILE A 22 -5.50 -13.23 -11.53
N ALA A 23 -4.74 -12.16 -11.78
CA ALA A 23 -4.64 -11.54 -13.10
C ALA A 23 -4.03 -12.50 -14.15
N MET A 24 -3.00 -13.27 -13.78
CA MET A 24 -2.33 -14.23 -14.65
C MET A 24 -3.16 -15.50 -14.84
N SER A 25 -3.80 -16.02 -13.77
CA SER A 25 -4.66 -17.20 -13.87
C SER A 25 -5.87 -16.95 -14.76
N ARG A 26 -6.47 -15.76 -14.73
CA ARG A 26 -7.56 -15.37 -15.63
C ARG A 26 -7.14 -15.34 -17.11
N ARG A 27 -5.84 -15.22 -17.39
CA ARG A 27 -5.23 -15.33 -18.73
C ARG A 27 -4.73 -16.76 -19.03
N GLY A 28 -5.10 -17.74 -18.18
CA GLY A 28 -4.84 -19.16 -18.38
C GLY A 28 -3.46 -19.64 -17.92
N ALA A 29 -2.73 -18.87 -17.11
CA ALA A 29 -1.49 -19.32 -16.51
C ALA A 29 -1.73 -20.34 -15.38
N ASN A 30 -0.80 -21.30 -15.23
CA ASN A 30 -0.71 -22.20 -14.09
C ASN A 30 0.13 -21.53 -13.01
N VAL A 31 -0.51 -20.97 -11.99
CA VAL A 31 0.17 -20.17 -10.97
C VAL A 31 0.40 -20.97 -9.69
N THR A 32 1.62 -20.85 -9.13
CA THR A 32 1.97 -21.36 -7.81
C THR A 32 2.55 -20.23 -6.97
N ILE A 33 2.05 -20.05 -5.75
CA ILE A 33 2.51 -19.03 -4.79
C ILE A 33 3.23 -19.70 -3.63
N PHE A 34 4.35 -19.12 -3.20
CA PHE A 34 5.05 -19.46 -1.96
C PHE A 34 5.09 -18.25 -1.04
N ASP A 35 4.74 -18.43 0.24
CA ASP A 35 4.79 -17.38 1.24
C ASP A 35 5.38 -17.88 2.56
N GLN A 36 6.18 -17.02 3.20
CA GLN A 36 6.85 -17.35 4.47
C GLN A 36 5.92 -17.34 5.68
N THR A 37 4.76 -16.69 5.58
CA THR A 37 3.82 -16.52 6.69
C THR A 37 2.92 -17.73 6.86
N LYS A 38 2.28 -17.85 8.03
CA LYS A 38 1.14 -18.75 8.24
C LYS A 38 -0.07 -18.21 7.47
N ARG A 39 -0.98 -19.09 7.07
CA ARG A 39 -2.16 -18.79 6.24
C ARG A 39 -2.97 -17.56 6.68
N GLN A 40 -3.00 -17.27 7.96
CA GLN A 40 -3.70 -16.11 8.52
C GLN A 40 -2.77 -15.38 9.48
N SER A 41 -2.31 -14.19 9.10
CA SER A 41 -1.92 -13.21 10.10
C SER A 41 -3.15 -12.33 10.36
N SER A 42 -3.73 -12.43 11.53
CA SER A 42 -4.82 -11.58 12.01
C SER A 42 -4.38 -10.13 12.24
N ILE A 43 -3.09 -9.86 12.09
CA ILE A 43 -2.49 -8.56 12.33
C ILE A 43 -2.72 -7.69 11.09
N GLY A 44 -3.66 -6.79 11.19
CA GLY A 44 -4.01 -5.87 10.12
C GLY A 44 -4.34 -4.50 10.67
N ALA A 45 -3.97 -3.50 9.93
CA ALA A 45 -4.44 -2.13 10.05
C ALA A 45 -5.39 -1.86 8.88
N GLY A 46 -6.09 -0.75 8.94
CA GLY A 46 -6.83 -0.27 7.78
C GLY A 46 -5.90 -0.01 6.60
N ILE A 47 -6.41 -0.24 5.41
CA ILE A 47 -5.73 0.04 4.15
C ILE A 47 -6.70 0.74 3.20
N GLN A 48 -6.16 1.59 2.34
CA GLN A 48 -6.92 2.29 1.33
C GLN A 48 -6.79 1.59 -0.03
N VAL A 49 -7.94 1.32 -0.66
CA VAL A 49 -8.06 0.94 -2.07
C VAL A 49 -8.67 2.13 -2.79
N SER A 50 -7.83 2.95 -3.41
CA SER A 50 -8.23 4.16 -4.12
C SER A 50 -8.73 3.85 -5.53
N PRO A 51 -9.36 4.79 -6.25
CA PRO A 51 -10.01 4.54 -7.54
C PRO A 51 -9.14 3.82 -8.55
N ASN A 52 -7.86 4.15 -8.62
CA ASN A 52 -6.89 3.51 -9.51
C ASN A 52 -6.66 2.02 -9.19
N GLY A 53 -6.60 1.65 -7.89
CA GLY A 53 -6.51 0.25 -7.48
C GLY A 53 -7.85 -0.47 -7.54
N PHE A 54 -8.95 0.25 -7.24
CA PHE A 54 -10.29 -0.33 -7.27
C PHE A 54 -10.71 -0.73 -8.69
N GLY A 55 -10.38 0.05 -9.73
CA GLY A 55 -10.66 -0.29 -11.12
C GLY A 55 -10.06 -1.64 -11.54
N VAL A 56 -8.83 -1.92 -11.13
CA VAL A 56 -8.21 -3.23 -11.34
C VAL A 56 -8.98 -4.33 -10.59
N MET A 57 -9.35 -4.09 -9.33
CA MET A 57 -10.11 -5.06 -8.53
C MET A 57 -11.50 -5.33 -9.13
N ASP A 58 -12.17 -4.31 -9.64
CA ASP A 58 -13.46 -4.45 -10.35
C ASP A 58 -13.30 -5.32 -11.60
N THR A 59 -12.31 -5.02 -12.43
CA THR A 59 -11.99 -5.81 -13.62
C THR A 59 -11.66 -7.27 -13.29
N LEU A 60 -11.06 -7.53 -12.12
CA LEU A 60 -10.82 -8.88 -11.61
C LEU A 60 -12.06 -9.55 -11.01
N GLY A 61 -13.22 -8.86 -10.98
CA GLY A 61 -14.49 -9.36 -10.45
C GLY A 61 -14.53 -9.43 -8.93
N LEU A 62 -13.91 -8.45 -8.23
CA LEU A 62 -13.82 -8.40 -6.78
C LEU A 62 -14.59 -7.21 -6.17
N ALA A 63 -15.20 -6.35 -7.00
CA ALA A 63 -15.87 -5.13 -6.53
C ALA A 63 -16.94 -5.41 -5.48
N ALA A 64 -17.83 -6.37 -5.72
CA ALA A 64 -18.92 -6.70 -4.80
C ALA A 64 -18.41 -7.11 -3.41
N GLN A 65 -17.38 -7.96 -3.35
CA GLN A 65 -16.77 -8.42 -2.10
C GLN A 65 -16.04 -7.27 -1.38
N LEU A 66 -15.38 -6.38 -2.12
CA LEU A 66 -14.72 -5.21 -1.55
C LEU A 66 -15.74 -4.24 -0.96
N LEU A 67 -16.82 -3.95 -1.68
CA LEU A 67 -17.89 -3.06 -1.21
C LEU A 67 -18.63 -3.62 0.01
N SER A 68 -18.79 -4.96 0.09
CA SER A 68 -19.44 -5.61 1.24
C SER A 68 -18.61 -5.63 2.52
N LYS A 69 -17.30 -5.36 2.45
CA LYS A 69 -16.36 -5.43 3.59
C LYS A 69 -15.66 -4.11 3.89
N GLY A 70 -15.69 -3.19 2.94
CA GLY A 70 -15.02 -1.90 3.05
C GLY A 70 -15.99 -0.75 3.26
N ASN A 71 -15.45 0.39 3.68
CA ASN A 71 -16.19 1.63 3.80
C ASN A 71 -15.79 2.56 2.65
N ILE A 72 -16.77 3.16 1.98
CA ILE A 72 -16.52 4.21 1.00
C ILE A 72 -16.24 5.51 1.75
N LEU A 73 -15.14 6.17 1.38
CA LEU A 73 -14.83 7.51 1.84
C LEU A 73 -15.35 8.53 0.82
N GLU A 74 -16.14 9.46 1.30
CA GLU A 74 -16.63 10.58 0.50
C GLU A 74 -15.74 11.81 0.63
N PHE A 75 -15.11 11.98 1.81
CA PHE A 75 -14.32 13.15 2.12
C PHE A 75 -13.03 12.79 2.87
N ILE A 76 -12.01 13.65 2.68
CA ILE A 76 -10.84 13.72 3.54
C ILE A 76 -10.79 15.11 4.17
N ASN A 77 -10.79 15.17 5.49
CA ASN A 77 -10.55 16.39 6.25
C ASN A 77 -9.05 16.54 6.53
N VAL A 78 -8.45 17.62 6.08
CA VAL A 78 -7.05 17.94 6.35
C VAL A 78 -6.99 19.11 7.30
N GLN A 79 -6.50 18.89 8.52
CA GLN A 79 -6.60 19.82 9.64
C GLN A 79 -5.24 20.12 10.25
N ASN A 80 -5.04 21.38 10.64
CA ASN A 80 -3.97 21.72 11.57
C ASN A 80 -4.34 21.20 12.96
N TYR A 81 -3.38 20.60 13.69
CA TYR A 81 -3.62 20.00 15.00
C TYR A 81 -4.16 20.99 16.06
N LYS A 82 -3.77 22.28 15.99
CA LYS A 82 -4.21 23.32 16.93
C LYS A 82 -5.57 23.92 16.59
N ASN A 83 -5.96 23.88 15.34
CA ASN A 83 -7.15 24.61 14.90
C ASN A 83 -7.98 23.79 13.91
N PRO A 84 -8.82 22.85 14.41
CA PRO A 84 -9.65 22.00 13.59
C PRO A 84 -10.73 22.76 12.78
N LEU A 85 -11.08 23.98 13.16
CA LEU A 85 -12.05 24.82 12.46
C LEU A 85 -11.57 25.28 11.07
N PHE A 86 -10.24 25.27 10.82
CA PHE A 86 -9.63 25.57 9.53
C PHE A 86 -9.20 24.29 8.83
N SER A 87 -10.16 23.46 8.48
CA SER A 87 -9.94 22.24 7.73
C SER A 87 -10.15 22.46 6.24
N SER A 88 -9.30 21.85 5.42
CA SER A 88 -9.61 21.65 4.01
C SER A 88 -10.35 20.34 3.87
N ARG A 89 -11.57 20.39 3.42
CA ARG A 89 -12.38 19.19 3.12
C ARG A 89 -12.24 18.86 1.65
N VAL A 90 -11.62 17.74 1.35
CA VAL A 90 -11.42 17.24 -0.02
C VAL A 90 -12.58 16.31 -0.34
N ASP A 91 -13.36 16.67 -1.35
CA ASP A 91 -14.46 15.86 -1.87
C ASP A 91 -13.88 14.79 -2.81
N LEU A 92 -13.85 13.55 -2.35
CA LEU A 92 -13.26 12.44 -3.08
C LEU A 92 -14.09 12.00 -4.29
N MET A 93 -15.38 12.32 -4.30
CA MET A 93 -16.26 12.03 -5.44
C MET A 93 -15.93 12.92 -6.65
N ARG A 94 -15.31 14.08 -6.41
CA ARG A 94 -14.91 15.03 -7.45
C ARG A 94 -13.45 14.93 -7.89
N VAL A 95 -12.59 14.30 -7.08
CA VAL A 95 -11.13 14.19 -7.33
C VAL A 95 -10.77 13.13 -8.39
N THR A 96 -11.74 12.41 -8.89
CA THR A 96 -11.46 11.24 -9.73
C THR A 96 -11.36 11.53 -11.23
N HIS A 97 -11.56 12.77 -11.65
CA HIS A 97 -11.44 13.25 -13.04
C HIS A 97 -11.94 12.25 -14.11
N GLY A 98 -13.19 11.76 -13.91
CA GLY A 98 -13.81 10.79 -14.82
C GLY A 98 -13.60 9.31 -14.46
N ASN A 99 -12.83 8.99 -13.43
CA ASN A 99 -12.76 7.64 -12.90
C ASN A 99 -13.93 7.43 -11.90
N PRO A 100 -14.94 6.60 -12.21
CA PRO A 100 -16.14 6.43 -11.38
C PRO A 100 -15.91 5.55 -10.16
N ASN A 101 -14.71 4.98 -10.00
CA ASN A 101 -14.41 4.04 -8.94
C ASN A 101 -14.32 4.74 -7.57
N PRO A 102 -14.77 4.09 -6.48
CA PRO A 102 -14.79 4.69 -5.15
C PRO A 102 -13.39 4.75 -4.51
N HIS A 103 -13.25 5.67 -3.56
CA HIS A 103 -12.21 5.59 -2.53
C HIS A 103 -12.69 4.65 -1.43
N LEU A 104 -12.13 3.46 -1.34
CA LEU A 104 -12.50 2.45 -0.35
C LEU A 104 -11.43 2.33 0.73
N VAL A 105 -11.85 2.21 1.99
CA VAL A 105 -10.98 1.78 3.09
C VAL A 105 -11.49 0.44 3.63
N ILE A 106 -10.56 -0.45 3.91
CA ILE A 106 -10.89 -1.81 4.32
C ILE A 106 -9.86 -2.30 5.33
N HIS A 107 -10.23 -3.23 6.19
CA HIS A 107 -9.25 -3.90 7.02
C HIS A 107 -8.34 -4.79 6.15
N ARG A 108 -7.02 -4.71 6.33
CA ARG A 108 -6.05 -5.42 5.48
C ARG A 108 -6.28 -6.94 5.46
N SER A 109 -6.67 -7.54 6.59
CA SER A 109 -6.97 -8.98 6.63
C SER A 109 -8.19 -9.34 5.79
N ASP A 110 -9.19 -8.46 5.74
CA ASP A 110 -10.40 -8.69 4.97
C ASP A 110 -10.10 -8.63 3.45
N LEU A 111 -9.27 -7.66 3.03
CA LEU A 111 -8.77 -7.59 1.66
C LEU A 111 -7.96 -8.84 1.27
N ILE A 112 -7.01 -9.25 2.12
CA ILE A 112 -6.22 -10.47 1.89
C ILE A 112 -7.14 -11.70 1.83
N GLY A 113 -8.13 -11.81 2.72
CA GLY A 113 -9.10 -12.91 2.70
C GLY A 113 -9.89 -13.00 1.40
N ILE A 114 -10.35 -11.86 0.86
CA ILE A 114 -11.01 -11.78 -0.46
C ILE A 114 -10.08 -12.28 -1.58
N LEU A 115 -8.82 -11.81 -1.57
CA LEU A 115 -7.84 -12.19 -2.59
C LEU A 115 -7.46 -13.67 -2.50
N ILE A 116 -7.24 -14.21 -1.29
CA ILE A 116 -6.96 -15.64 -1.09
C ILE A 116 -8.12 -16.49 -1.61
N LYS A 117 -9.36 -16.16 -1.21
CA LYS A 117 -10.54 -16.90 -1.66
C LYS A 117 -10.61 -16.92 -3.19
N LYS A 118 -10.40 -15.78 -3.85
CA LYS A 118 -10.42 -15.70 -5.32
C LYS A 118 -9.29 -16.50 -5.96
N THR A 119 -8.09 -16.55 -5.37
CA THR A 119 -6.99 -17.38 -5.87
C THR A 119 -7.34 -18.89 -5.75
N GLU A 120 -7.92 -19.29 -4.64
CA GLU A 120 -8.39 -20.68 -4.44
C GLU A 120 -9.47 -21.07 -5.46
N ASP A 121 -10.45 -20.18 -5.70
CA ASP A 121 -11.53 -20.41 -6.68
C ASP A 121 -10.99 -20.56 -8.13
N LEU A 122 -9.84 -19.98 -8.43
CA LEU A 122 -9.13 -20.10 -9.71
C LEU A 122 -8.16 -21.31 -9.76
N GLY A 123 -8.11 -22.14 -8.73
CA GLY A 123 -7.25 -23.32 -8.67
C GLY A 123 -5.76 -23.00 -8.44
N VAL A 124 -5.41 -21.79 -8.01
CA VAL A 124 -4.03 -21.40 -7.70
C VAL A 124 -3.53 -22.17 -6.47
N LYS A 125 -2.34 -22.75 -6.57
CA LYS A 125 -1.70 -23.44 -5.45
C LYS A 125 -0.95 -22.43 -4.58
N VAL A 126 -1.36 -22.29 -3.30
CA VAL A 126 -0.69 -21.40 -2.33
C VAL A 126 -0.03 -22.24 -1.23
N HIS A 127 1.30 -22.13 -1.12
CA HIS A 127 2.12 -22.82 -0.14
C HIS A 127 2.57 -21.82 0.93
N PHE A 128 1.97 -21.90 2.10
CA PHE A 128 2.35 -21.12 3.28
C PHE A 128 3.49 -21.78 4.06
N ASN A 129 4.12 -21.05 5.00
CA ASN A 129 5.30 -21.47 5.77
C ASN A 129 6.52 -21.84 4.88
N LYS A 130 6.61 -21.27 3.70
CA LYS A 130 7.69 -21.48 2.74
C LYS A 130 8.52 -20.20 2.61
N LYS A 131 9.55 -20.08 3.44
CA LYS A 131 10.50 -18.96 3.39
C LYS A 131 11.61 -19.29 2.39
N ALA A 132 11.70 -18.55 1.31
CA ALA A 132 12.81 -18.65 0.38
C ALA A 132 14.11 -18.19 1.05
N GLU A 133 15.18 -18.98 0.95
CA GLU A 133 16.50 -18.68 1.50
C GLU A 133 17.52 -18.31 0.43
N SER A 134 17.38 -18.92 -0.76
CA SER A 134 18.22 -18.60 -1.90
C SER A 134 17.46 -18.73 -3.22
N ILE A 135 17.88 -17.94 -4.18
CA ILE A 135 17.43 -18.02 -5.58
C ILE A 135 18.69 -18.07 -6.43
N ASN A 136 18.86 -19.17 -7.13
CA ASN A 136 19.97 -19.41 -8.04
C ASN A 136 19.43 -19.58 -9.46
N TYR A 137 20.29 -19.33 -10.44
CA TYR A 137 19.98 -19.52 -11.86
C TYR A 137 20.93 -20.57 -12.43
N ASP A 138 20.37 -21.65 -12.96
CA ASP A 138 21.11 -22.78 -13.51
C ASP A 138 20.42 -23.26 -14.78
N ASP A 139 21.19 -23.44 -15.86
CA ASP A 139 20.75 -23.98 -17.15
C ASP A 139 19.38 -23.49 -17.65
N LYS A 140 19.13 -22.18 -17.56
CA LYS A 140 17.87 -21.53 -17.95
C LYS A 140 16.69 -21.79 -17.00
N GLU A 141 16.90 -22.34 -15.83
CA GLU A 141 15.90 -22.50 -14.78
C GLU A 141 16.28 -21.73 -13.52
N ILE A 142 15.28 -21.18 -12.87
CA ILE A 142 15.39 -20.51 -11.57
C ILE A 142 15.15 -21.59 -10.52
N GLN A 143 16.10 -21.76 -9.60
CA GLN A 143 15.98 -22.67 -8.45
C GLN A 143 15.78 -21.86 -7.19
N ILE A 144 14.69 -22.13 -6.47
CA ILE A 144 14.35 -21.49 -5.21
C ILE A 144 14.50 -22.53 -4.11
N SER A 145 15.40 -22.30 -3.17
CA SER A 145 15.57 -23.14 -1.98
C SER A 145 14.80 -22.53 -0.80
N PHE A 146 14.07 -23.36 -0.07
CA PHE A 146 13.27 -22.97 1.08
C PHE A 146 13.88 -23.44 2.39
N ASN A 147 13.46 -22.79 3.48
CA ASN A 147 13.90 -23.06 4.86
C ASN A 147 13.61 -24.49 5.38
N ASP A 148 12.79 -25.26 4.70
CA ASP A 148 12.48 -26.65 5.00
C ASP A 148 13.29 -27.63 4.16
N GLY A 149 14.31 -27.16 3.42
CA GLY A 149 15.18 -27.95 2.55
C GLY A 149 14.58 -28.30 1.20
N THR A 150 13.31 -27.94 0.91
CA THR A 150 12.72 -28.18 -0.40
C THR A 150 13.24 -27.22 -1.45
N VAL A 151 13.25 -27.66 -2.71
CA VAL A 151 13.68 -26.86 -3.87
C VAL A 151 12.55 -26.82 -4.88
N HIS A 152 12.25 -25.64 -5.40
CA HIS A 152 11.31 -25.44 -6.50
C HIS A 152 12.02 -24.86 -7.73
N LYS A 153 11.70 -25.41 -8.90
CA LYS A 153 12.28 -24.97 -10.17
C LYS A 153 11.22 -24.29 -11.03
N THR A 154 11.60 -23.19 -11.66
CA THR A 154 10.69 -22.42 -12.53
C THR A 154 11.49 -21.67 -13.61
N ARG A 155 10.81 -21.29 -14.69
CA ARG A 155 11.38 -20.39 -15.72
C ARG A 155 10.89 -18.96 -15.61
N MET A 156 9.84 -18.75 -14.83
CA MET A 156 9.27 -17.42 -14.61
C MET A 156 8.94 -17.24 -13.14
N LEU A 157 9.57 -16.23 -12.53
CA LEU A 157 9.43 -15.88 -11.13
C LEU A 157 8.97 -14.42 -10.99
N VAL A 158 7.85 -14.22 -10.32
CA VAL A 158 7.40 -12.90 -9.87
C VAL A 158 7.79 -12.72 -8.41
N GLY A 159 8.69 -11.78 -8.14
CA GLY A 159 9.07 -11.39 -6.78
C GLY A 159 8.06 -10.39 -6.23
N ALA A 160 7.24 -10.82 -5.30
CA ALA A 160 6.26 -10.03 -4.54
C ALA A 160 6.52 -10.16 -3.02
N ASP A 161 7.77 -10.46 -2.65
CA ASP A 161 8.26 -10.86 -1.34
C ASP A 161 8.64 -9.68 -0.43
N GLY A 162 8.12 -8.49 -0.73
CA GLY A 162 8.14 -7.32 0.13
C GLY A 162 9.48 -6.60 0.22
N ILE A 163 9.59 -5.70 1.18
CA ILE A 163 10.74 -4.79 1.30
C ILE A 163 12.09 -5.51 1.52
N HIS A 164 12.08 -6.70 2.11
CA HIS A 164 13.28 -7.52 2.33
C HIS A 164 13.57 -8.51 1.20
N SER A 165 12.97 -8.31 0.04
CA SER A 165 12.96 -9.20 -1.11
C SER A 165 14.28 -9.89 -1.39
N ILE A 166 14.21 -11.23 -1.45
CA ILE A 166 15.30 -12.08 -1.90
C ILE A 166 15.35 -12.12 -3.44
N ALA A 167 14.17 -12.02 -4.08
CA ALA A 167 14.07 -11.93 -5.54
C ALA A 167 14.78 -10.66 -6.06
N ARG A 168 14.67 -9.53 -5.34
CA ARG A 168 15.40 -8.30 -5.67
C ARG A 168 16.92 -8.49 -5.59
N LYS A 169 17.40 -9.19 -4.56
CA LYS A 169 18.84 -9.47 -4.41
C LYS A 169 19.36 -10.34 -5.54
N SER A 170 18.57 -11.33 -5.99
CA SER A 170 18.99 -12.27 -7.05
C SER A 170 19.12 -11.62 -8.43
N ILE A 171 18.40 -10.53 -8.71
CA ILE A 171 18.57 -9.74 -9.93
C ILE A 171 19.71 -8.71 -9.85
N GLY A 172 20.51 -8.75 -8.78
CA GLY A 172 21.70 -7.91 -8.62
C GLY A 172 21.48 -6.57 -7.90
N TYR A 173 20.25 -6.24 -7.44
CA TYR A 173 20.02 -5.02 -6.67
C TYR A 173 20.21 -5.27 -5.17
N LYS A 174 21.38 -4.87 -4.66
CA LYS A 174 21.84 -5.15 -3.29
C LYS A 174 21.49 -4.06 -2.26
N ALA A 175 20.80 -2.98 -2.66
CA ALA A 175 20.45 -1.93 -1.71
C ALA A 175 19.56 -2.48 -0.58
N LYS A 176 19.99 -2.18 0.65
CA LYS A 176 19.21 -2.50 1.85
C LYS A 176 18.18 -1.40 2.09
N PRO A 177 17.03 -1.71 2.69
CA PRO A 177 16.12 -0.69 3.18
C PRO A 177 16.83 0.23 4.17
N THR A 178 16.58 1.53 4.05
CA THR A 178 17.10 2.54 4.97
C THR A 178 15.94 3.14 5.75
N PHE A 179 16.19 3.45 7.02
CA PHE A 179 15.23 4.13 7.87
C PHE A 179 14.97 5.55 7.35
N THR A 180 13.70 5.93 7.26
CA THR A 180 13.31 7.23 6.69
C THR A 180 13.29 8.38 7.71
N GLY A 181 13.72 8.14 8.94
CA GLY A 181 13.61 9.09 10.04
C GLY A 181 12.17 9.26 10.55
N LYS A 182 11.30 8.28 10.31
CA LYS A 182 9.91 8.34 10.73
C LYS A 182 9.44 6.98 11.23
N VAL A 183 8.63 7.00 12.29
CA VAL A 183 7.94 5.83 12.85
C VAL A 183 6.43 6.04 12.75
N ALA A 184 5.68 4.94 12.72
CA ALA A 184 4.23 4.98 12.71
C ALA A 184 3.68 4.03 13.76
N TRP A 185 2.87 4.55 14.68
CA TRP A 185 1.95 3.72 15.47
C TRP A 185 0.71 3.42 14.65
N ARG A 186 0.23 2.21 14.79
CA ARG A 186 -1.07 1.79 14.29
C ARG A 186 -1.87 1.18 15.41
N ALA A 187 -3.11 1.57 15.50
CA ALA A 187 -4.05 1.08 16.50
C ALA A 187 -5.46 1.02 15.92
N MET A 188 -6.33 0.31 16.61
CA MET A 188 -7.76 0.28 16.36
C MET A 188 -8.49 0.89 17.53
N ILE A 189 -9.60 1.55 17.25
CA ILE A 189 -10.48 2.14 18.25
C ILE A 189 -11.90 1.71 17.93
N GLU A 190 -12.63 1.22 18.93
CA GLU A 190 -14.06 0.98 18.75
C GLU A 190 -14.79 2.32 18.60
N SER A 191 -15.64 2.43 17.58
CA SER A 191 -16.32 3.69 17.23
C SER A 191 -17.16 4.28 18.36
N LYS A 192 -17.66 3.45 19.28
CA LYS A 192 -18.41 3.94 20.45
C LYS A 192 -17.61 4.89 21.36
N PHE A 193 -16.29 4.88 21.27
CA PHE A 193 -15.38 5.76 22.03
C PHE A 193 -14.96 7.00 21.24
N VAL A 194 -15.35 7.10 19.97
CA VAL A 194 -14.97 8.23 19.09
C VAL A 194 -16.12 9.25 19.11
N PRO A 195 -15.82 10.56 19.28
CA PRO A 195 -16.85 11.59 19.19
C PRO A 195 -17.59 11.53 17.85
N LEU A 196 -18.91 11.71 17.87
CA LEU A 196 -19.80 11.68 16.69
C LEU A 196 -19.45 12.71 15.60
N THR A 197 -18.56 13.66 15.90
CA THR A 197 -18.03 14.66 14.96
C THR A 197 -17.06 14.06 13.93
N ASP A 198 -16.52 12.87 14.16
CA ASP A 198 -15.62 12.14 13.25
C ASP A 198 -16.43 11.02 12.56
N LEU A 199 -17.27 11.40 11.63
CA LEU A 199 -18.31 10.56 11.02
C LEU A 199 -17.80 9.40 10.16
N PRO A 200 -18.61 8.34 9.96
CA PRO A 200 -18.22 7.07 9.34
C PRO A 200 -17.81 7.12 7.87
N SER A 201 -18.05 8.21 7.15
CA SER A 201 -17.71 8.35 5.71
C SER A 201 -16.49 9.23 5.44
N GLU A 202 -15.79 9.69 6.47
CA GLU A 202 -14.71 10.65 6.33
C GLU A 202 -13.38 10.13 6.91
N ALA A 203 -12.30 10.40 6.20
CA ALA A 203 -10.96 10.28 6.78
C ALA A 203 -10.52 11.64 7.30
N THR A 204 -9.79 11.66 8.40
CA THR A 204 -9.22 12.88 8.96
C THR A 204 -7.71 12.77 9.03
N ILE A 205 -7.00 13.76 8.49
CA ILE A 205 -5.56 13.94 8.59
C ILE A 205 -5.31 15.17 9.45
N ARG A 206 -4.75 14.99 10.65
CA ARG A 206 -4.30 16.08 11.52
C ARG A 206 -2.79 16.18 11.46
N PHE A 207 -2.27 17.30 11.06
CA PHE A 207 -0.83 17.53 10.94
C PHE A 207 -0.33 18.58 11.94
N GLY A 208 0.88 18.39 12.43
CA GLY A 208 1.54 19.26 13.38
C GLY A 208 3.07 19.10 13.36
N PRO A 209 3.80 19.83 14.22
CA PRO A 209 5.25 19.81 14.22
C PRO A 209 5.81 18.39 14.37
N ASN A 210 6.54 17.90 13.34
CA ASN A 210 7.17 16.58 13.30
C ASN A 210 6.22 15.39 13.48
N ARG A 211 4.89 15.59 13.45
CA ARG A 211 3.88 14.55 13.69
C ARG A 211 2.66 14.75 12.83
N HIS A 212 1.97 13.66 12.52
CA HIS A 212 0.61 13.71 12.01
C HIS A 212 -0.18 12.49 12.47
N LEU A 213 -1.49 12.62 12.44
CA LEU A 213 -2.46 11.58 12.80
C LEU A 213 -3.43 11.40 11.64
N VAL A 214 -3.70 10.16 11.28
CA VAL A 214 -4.70 9.79 10.28
C VAL A 214 -5.70 8.86 10.92
N THR A 215 -6.98 9.18 10.79
CA THR A 215 -8.09 8.33 11.25
C THR A 215 -9.09 8.13 10.12
N TYR A 216 -9.67 6.94 10.03
CA TYR A 216 -10.76 6.62 9.12
C TYR A 216 -11.53 5.39 9.58
N PRO A 217 -12.85 5.31 9.27
CA PRO A 217 -13.69 4.19 9.66
C PRO A 217 -13.37 2.94 8.83
N ILE A 218 -13.54 1.77 9.44
CA ILE A 218 -13.50 0.46 8.79
C ILE A 218 -14.56 -0.45 9.40
N ARG A 219 -14.88 -1.58 8.74
CA ARG A 219 -15.87 -2.56 9.19
C ARG A 219 -17.22 -1.91 9.51
N ASP A 220 -17.82 -1.29 8.51
CA ASP A 220 -19.11 -0.60 8.59
C ASP A 220 -19.13 0.53 9.66
N GLY A 221 -17.98 1.15 9.91
CA GLY A 221 -17.83 2.20 10.90
C GLY A 221 -17.77 1.70 12.36
N ASN A 222 -17.76 0.39 12.60
CA ASN A 222 -17.66 -0.16 13.96
C ASN A 222 -16.26 0.02 14.56
N LEU A 223 -15.24 0.15 13.70
CA LEU A 223 -13.87 0.40 14.10
C LEU A 223 -13.32 1.64 13.40
N VAL A 224 -12.49 2.39 14.10
CA VAL A 224 -11.69 3.47 13.52
C VAL A 224 -10.22 3.02 13.48
N ASN A 225 -9.65 3.04 12.29
CA ASN A 225 -8.22 2.84 12.13
C ASN A 225 -7.48 4.12 12.48
N LEU A 226 -6.44 4.01 13.29
CA LEU A 226 -5.58 5.10 13.70
C LEU A 226 -4.15 4.84 13.21
N VAL A 227 -3.57 5.85 12.55
CA VAL A 227 -2.15 5.88 12.19
C VAL A 227 -1.55 7.18 12.72
N ALA A 228 -0.67 7.08 13.69
CA ALA A 228 0.06 8.22 14.27
C ALA A 228 1.52 8.15 13.85
N VAL A 229 2.00 9.19 13.18
CA VAL A 229 3.37 9.23 12.65
C VAL A 229 4.19 10.29 13.36
N GLU A 230 5.41 9.94 13.71
CA GLU A 230 6.39 10.81 14.35
C GLU A 230 7.73 10.78 13.61
N LYS A 231 8.37 11.93 13.49
CA LYS A 231 9.79 12.02 13.11
C LYS A 231 10.66 11.60 14.29
N ARG A 232 11.59 10.66 14.07
CA ARG A 232 12.59 10.20 15.05
C ARG A 232 13.95 10.13 14.41
N ASP A 233 14.98 10.46 15.15
CA ASP A 233 16.36 10.36 14.68
C ASP A 233 16.89 8.93 14.84
N ASP A 234 16.40 8.19 15.84
CA ASP A 234 16.84 6.83 16.16
C ASP A 234 15.77 5.78 15.97
N TRP A 235 16.09 4.73 15.23
CA TRP A 235 15.29 3.50 15.14
C TRP A 235 16.21 2.31 14.87
N VAL A 236 16.21 1.35 15.77
CA VAL A 236 17.15 0.20 15.72
C VAL A 236 16.47 -1.10 15.30
N ALA A 237 15.15 -1.26 15.50
CA ALA A 237 14.45 -2.51 15.23
C ALA A 237 13.80 -2.52 13.84
N GLU A 238 14.23 -3.43 12.97
CA GLU A 238 13.52 -3.75 11.73
C GLU A 238 12.39 -4.73 12.03
N GLY A 239 11.19 -4.47 11.48
CA GLY A 239 10.06 -5.39 11.60
C GLY A 239 8.70 -4.68 11.53
N TRP A 240 7.67 -5.47 11.21
CA TRP A 240 6.32 -4.97 10.99
C TRP A 240 5.43 -5.01 12.25
N HIS A 241 5.91 -5.61 13.35
CA HIS A 241 5.09 -5.93 14.52
C HIS A 241 5.90 -5.79 15.80
N HIS A 242 6.13 -4.57 16.20
CA HIS A 242 6.58 -4.31 17.57
C HIS A 242 5.38 -3.83 18.36
N ALA A 243 4.81 -4.71 19.22
CA ALA A 243 3.83 -4.28 20.19
C ALA A 243 4.44 -3.14 21.01
N ASP A 244 3.74 -2.04 21.11
CA ASP A 244 4.15 -0.89 21.91
C ASP A 244 3.07 -0.58 22.95
N LYS A 245 3.49 0.12 24.00
CA LYS A 245 2.58 0.56 25.03
C LYS A 245 1.82 1.81 24.57
N ARG A 246 0.52 1.86 24.85
CA ARG A 246 -0.32 3.02 24.55
C ARG A 246 0.24 4.30 25.19
N GLU A 247 0.81 4.21 26.38
CA GLU A 247 1.41 5.33 27.11
C GLU A 247 2.58 5.97 26.34
N ASN A 248 3.31 5.22 25.49
CA ASN A 248 4.35 5.76 24.63
C ASN A 248 3.76 6.60 23.50
N LEU A 249 2.66 6.13 22.91
CA LEU A 249 1.90 6.88 21.90
C LEU A 249 1.32 8.16 22.52
N GLU A 250 0.67 8.09 23.68
CA GLU A 250 0.11 9.25 24.39
C GLU A 250 1.18 10.27 24.71
N ARG A 251 2.32 9.84 25.25
CA ARG A 251 3.47 10.72 25.57
C ARG A 251 4.00 11.41 24.32
N SER A 252 4.09 10.72 23.20
CA SER A 252 4.54 11.33 21.95
C SER A 252 3.63 12.47 21.48
N PHE A 253 2.35 12.44 21.82
CA PHE A 253 1.34 13.42 21.42
C PHE A 253 0.86 14.30 22.60
N GLU A 254 1.52 14.31 23.76
CA GLU A 254 1.07 14.97 25.01
C GLU A 254 0.76 16.48 24.86
N HIS A 255 1.39 17.15 23.88
CA HIS A 255 1.15 18.57 23.60
C HIS A 255 0.06 18.82 22.55
N TRP A 256 -0.66 17.77 22.14
CA TRP A 256 -1.77 17.89 21.20
C TRP A 256 -3.09 18.18 21.92
N PRO A 257 -4.11 18.69 21.21
CA PRO A 257 -5.40 19.03 21.81
C PRO A 257 -6.06 17.86 22.54
N THR A 258 -6.87 18.19 23.55
CA THR A 258 -7.52 17.21 24.44
C THR A 258 -8.39 16.19 23.72
N ASP A 259 -9.03 16.56 22.61
CA ASP A 259 -9.82 15.64 21.76
C ASP A 259 -8.94 14.54 21.15
N VAL A 260 -7.74 14.88 20.69
CA VAL A 260 -6.76 13.91 20.20
C VAL A 260 -6.27 13.01 21.33
N LEU A 261 -5.92 13.59 22.50
CA LEU A 261 -5.47 12.78 23.65
C LEU A 261 -6.55 11.81 24.12
N LYS A 262 -7.82 12.21 24.15
CA LYS A 262 -8.95 11.33 24.43
C LYS A 262 -9.07 10.18 23.42
N LEU A 263 -8.83 10.47 22.13
CA LEU A 263 -8.83 9.44 21.09
C LEU A 263 -7.69 8.44 21.29
N LEU A 264 -6.49 8.91 21.62
CA LEU A 264 -5.32 8.05 21.85
C LEU A 264 -5.48 7.20 23.10
N SER A 265 -6.14 7.71 24.16
CA SER A 265 -6.31 6.99 25.43
C SER A 265 -7.20 5.76 25.34
N VAL A 266 -8.01 5.64 24.28
CA VAL A 266 -8.86 4.48 24.02
C VAL A 266 -8.33 3.59 22.89
N ALA A 267 -7.12 3.85 22.40
CA ALA A 267 -6.49 3.06 21.36
C ALA A 267 -6.08 1.68 21.86
N GLU A 268 -6.43 0.64 21.11
CA GLU A 268 -6.11 -0.74 21.42
C GLU A 268 -5.15 -1.35 20.40
N ASN A 269 -4.46 -2.42 20.80
CA ASN A 269 -3.53 -3.16 19.94
C ASN A 269 -2.50 -2.25 19.27
N VAL A 270 -1.89 -1.36 20.07
CA VAL A 270 -0.90 -0.38 19.60
C VAL A 270 0.36 -1.10 19.14
N ASN A 271 0.70 -0.90 17.88
CA ASN A 271 1.93 -1.43 17.28
C ASN A 271 2.75 -0.28 16.69
N LEU A 272 4.05 -0.32 16.88
CA LEU A 272 4.99 0.70 16.39
C LEU A 272 5.85 0.12 15.25
N TRP A 273 5.99 0.87 14.16
CA TRP A 273 6.79 0.49 12.99
C TRP A 273 7.76 1.58 12.57
N GLY A 274 8.99 1.19 12.31
CA GLY A 274 9.90 2.05 11.56
C GLY A 274 9.49 2.10 10.09
N LEU A 275 9.46 3.28 9.50
CA LEU A 275 9.23 3.44 8.08
C LEU A 275 10.55 3.33 7.33
N PHE A 276 10.65 2.31 6.49
CA PHE A 276 11.84 2.02 5.68
C PHE A 276 11.52 2.17 4.21
N SER A 277 12.52 2.55 3.43
CA SER A 277 12.45 2.63 1.98
C SER A 277 13.82 2.34 1.38
N HIS A 278 13.87 2.06 0.11
CA HIS A 278 15.10 2.06 -0.67
C HIS A 278 14.87 2.79 -2.00
N GLY A 279 15.95 3.18 -2.65
CA GLY A 279 15.86 3.82 -3.96
C GLY A 279 15.19 2.92 -4.99
N LEU A 280 14.53 3.52 -5.97
CA LEU A 280 13.90 2.80 -7.06
C LEU A 280 14.97 2.13 -7.95
N PRO A 281 14.96 0.80 -8.13
CA PRO A 281 15.90 0.12 -9.00
C PRO A 281 15.82 0.64 -10.44
N LYS A 282 16.95 0.71 -11.14
CA LYS A 282 16.94 1.04 -12.57
C LYS A 282 16.44 -0.12 -13.43
N LYS A 283 16.62 -1.36 -12.97
CA LYS A 283 16.18 -2.58 -13.63
C LYS A 283 15.33 -3.41 -12.69
N TRP A 284 14.13 -3.79 -13.12
CA TRP A 284 13.15 -4.51 -12.30
C TRP A 284 13.06 -5.99 -12.61
N HIS A 285 13.82 -6.46 -13.58
CA HIS A 285 13.80 -7.85 -14.03
C HIS A 285 15.19 -8.32 -14.48
N SER A 286 15.43 -9.61 -14.40
CA SER A 286 16.61 -10.28 -14.98
C SER A 286 16.39 -11.78 -14.99
N ALA A 287 16.87 -12.47 -16.02
CA ALA A 287 16.94 -13.93 -16.07
C ALA A 287 15.62 -14.64 -15.68
N GLY A 288 14.50 -14.20 -16.21
CA GLY A 288 13.19 -14.80 -15.92
C GLY A 288 12.53 -14.34 -14.61
N ILE A 289 13.20 -13.45 -13.84
CA ILE A 289 12.69 -12.88 -12.59
C ILE A 289 12.21 -11.45 -12.84
N VAL A 290 11.03 -11.09 -12.31
CA VAL A 290 10.50 -9.72 -12.32
C VAL A 290 9.95 -9.34 -10.95
N LEU A 291 10.09 -8.06 -10.56
CA LEU A 291 9.67 -7.53 -9.26
C LEU A 291 8.39 -6.71 -9.38
N ILE A 292 7.52 -6.81 -8.36
CA ILE A 292 6.31 -5.98 -8.20
C ILE A 292 6.15 -5.49 -6.76
N GLY A 293 5.43 -4.37 -6.58
CA GLY A 293 5.13 -3.82 -5.26
C GLY A 293 6.37 -3.53 -4.42
N ASP A 294 6.29 -3.77 -3.11
CA ASP A 294 7.37 -3.44 -2.15
C ASP A 294 8.68 -4.21 -2.38
N SER A 295 8.68 -5.30 -3.15
CA SER A 295 9.92 -5.96 -3.57
C SER A 295 10.74 -5.07 -4.49
N CYS A 296 10.07 -4.19 -5.23
CA CYS A 296 10.64 -3.27 -6.20
C CYS A 296 10.71 -1.82 -5.70
N HIS A 297 9.61 -1.30 -5.14
CA HIS A 297 9.44 0.12 -4.86
C HIS A 297 8.72 0.40 -3.53
N PRO A 298 9.26 -0.04 -2.39
CA PRO A 298 8.67 0.29 -1.10
C PRO A 298 8.63 1.81 -0.93
N MET A 299 7.49 2.32 -0.47
CA MET A 299 7.26 3.74 -0.32
C MET A 299 6.66 4.10 1.02
N VAL A 300 6.89 5.32 1.49
CA VAL A 300 6.25 5.84 2.70
C VAL A 300 4.73 5.96 2.51
N PRO A 301 3.92 5.78 3.57
CA PRO A 301 2.46 5.60 3.44
C PRO A 301 1.65 6.90 3.27
N PHE A 302 2.28 8.06 3.06
CA PHE A 302 1.64 9.37 3.17
C PHE A 302 0.67 9.75 2.04
N LEU A 303 0.52 8.88 1.04
CA LEU A 303 -0.53 8.94 0.02
C LEU A 303 -1.44 7.69 0.01
N GLY A 304 -1.19 6.71 0.88
CA GLY A 304 -1.94 5.45 0.88
C GLY A 304 -1.79 4.62 -0.40
N GLN A 305 -0.68 4.78 -1.16
CA GLN A 305 -0.57 4.23 -2.51
C GLN A 305 0.23 2.93 -2.64
N GLY A 306 0.95 2.49 -1.61
CA GLY A 306 1.79 1.28 -1.75
C GLY A 306 1.04 0.06 -2.26
N ALA A 307 -0.10 -0.26 -1.67
CA ALA A 307 -0.95 -1.37 -2.11
C ALA A 307 -1.56 -1.14 -3.50
N ASN A 308 -2.03 0.09 -3.79
CA ASN A 308 -2.62 0.43 -5.09
C ASN A 308 -1.58 0.30 -6.22
N MET A 309 -0.34 0.72 -5.98
CA MET A 309 0.74 0.54 -6.95
C MET A 309 1.06 -0.94 -7.20
N ALA A 310 1.06 -1.78 -6.14
CA ALA A 310 1.24 -3.21 -6.29
C ALA A 310 0.08 -3.90 -7.03
N ILE A 311 -1.15 -3.41 -6.87
CA ILE A 311 -2.35 -3.85 -7.61
C ILE A 311 -2.22 -3.49 -9.09
N GLU A 312 -1.85 -2.23 -9.40
CA GLU A 312 -1.60 -1.80 -10.77
C GLU A 312 -0.45 -2.59 -11.42
N ASP A 313 0.65 -2.81 -10.69
CA ASP A 313 1.78 -3.61 -11.18
C ASP A 313 1.36 -5.01 -11.58
N ALA A 314 0.56 -5.66 -10.73
CA ALA A 314 0.08 -7.01 -10.96
C ALA A 314 -0.76 -7.13 -12.25
N TRP A 315 -1.63 -6.15 -12.48
CA TRP A 315 -2.44 -6.09 -13.69
C TRP A 315 -1.58 -5.84 -14.93
N VAL A 316 -0.76 -4.77 -14.92
CA VAL A 316 0.06 -4.36 -16.07
C VAL A 316 1.07 -5.45 -16.41
N LEU A 317 1.69 -6.10 -15.42
CA LEU A 317 2.60 -7.21 -15.67
C LEU A 317 1.89 -8.38 -16.38
N ALA A 318 0.70 -8.75 -15.92
CA ALA A 318 -0.07 -9.85 -16.53
C ALA A 318 -0.51 -9.51 -17.97
N GLU A 319 -0.90 -8.26 -18.22
CA GLU A 319 -1.32 -7.77 -19.53
C GLU A 319 -0.14 -7.76 -20.52
N GLU A 320 1.00 -7.17 -20.12
CA GLU A 320 2.17 -7.09 -20.99
C GLU A 320 2.78 -8.48 -21.30
N LEU A 321 2.74 -9.38 -20.36
CA LEU A 321 3.21 -10.76 -20.61
C LEU A 321 2.31 -11.50 -21.58
N ASP A 322 1.00 -11.30 -21.53
CA ASP A 322 0.06 -12.01 -22.41
C ASP A 322 0.11 -11.51 -23.87
N GLY A 323 0.58 -10.28 -24.09
CA GLY A 323 0.70 -9.65 -25.42
C GLY A 323 2.12 -9.59 -26.00
N SER A 324 3.14 -10.10 -25.30
CA SER A 324 4.56 -9.91 -25.67
C SER A 324 5.11 -11.03 -26.54
N ILE A 325 6.26 -10.80 -27.17
CA ILE A 325 6.98 -11.78 -28.00
C ILE A 325 7.55 -12.89 -27.08
N ASP A 326 8.22 -12.50 -26.00
CA ASP A 326 8.81 -13.38 -25.01
C ASP A 326 8.75 -12.75 -23.59
N LEU A 327 9.33 -13.40 -22.60
CA LEU A 327 9.35 -12.93 -21.20
C LEU A 327 10.10 -11.60 -21.05
N GLU A 328 11.24 -11.46 -21.72
CA GLU A 328 12.07 -10.26 -21.58
C GLU A 328 11.39 -9.02 -22.19
N ASP A 329 10.70 -9.19 -23.33
CA ASP A 329 9.88 -8.13 -23.96
C ASP A 329 8.74 -7.71 -23.02
N GLY A 330 8.01 -8.68 -22.45
CA GLY A 330 6.94 -8.39 -21.50
C GLY A 330 7.41 -7.67 -20.26
N PHE A 331 8.54 -8.06 -19.69
CA PHE A 331 9.13 -7.41 -18.53
C PHE A 331 9.59 -5.97 -18.83
N LYS A 332 10.19 -5.74 -20.02
CA LYS A 332 10.59 -4.39 -20.47
C LYS A 332 9.38 -3.47 -20.64
N LYS A 333 8.32 -3.95 -21.27
CA LYS A 333 7.07 -3.19 -21.46
C LYS A 333 6.42 -2.86 -20.13
N TYR A 334 6.30 -3.83 -19.21
CA TYR A 334 5.82 -3.64 -17.86
C TYR A 334 6.61 -2.54 -17.15
N GLN A 335 7.94 -2.66 -17.09
CA GLN A 335 8.78 -1.67 -16.45
C GLN A 335 8.63 -0.28 -17.09
N SER A 336 8.57 -0.20 -18.41
CA SER A 336 8.42 1.07 -19.15
C SER A 336 7.13 1.80 -18.79
N ARG A 337 5.99 1.07 -18.73
CA ARG A 337 4.69 1.64 -18.36
C ARG A 337 4.65 2.09 -16.91
N ARG A 338 5.31 1.34 -15.99
CA ARG A 338 5.19 1.57 -14.55
C ARG A 338 6.22 2.56 -14.00
N TYR A 339 7.43 2.62 -14.54
CA TYR A 339 8.57 3.31 -13.93
C TYR A 339 8.31 4.80 -13.64
N LYS A 340 7.81 5.55 -14.62
CA LYS A 340 7.55 6.99 -14.48
C LYS A 340 6.45 7.26 -13.43
N ARG A 341 5.39 6.45 -13.47
CA ARG A 341 4.26 6.56 -12.52
C ARG A 341 4.71 6.25 -11.09
N ILE A 342 5.38 5.14 -10.87
CA ILE A 342 5.92 4.76 -9.55
C ILE A 342 6.86 5.83 -9.01
N LYS A 343 7.79 6.33 -9.82
CA LYS A 343 8.70 7.42 -9.43
C LYS A 343 7.94 8.67 -8.98
N ARG A 344 6.93 9.08 -9.73
CA ARG A 344 6.10 10.25 -9.40
C ARG A 344 5.32 10.06 -8.11
N VAL A 345 4.71 8.89 -7.90
CA VAL A 345 3.95 8.55 -6.69
C VAL A 345 4.86 8.52 -5.47
N SER A 346 6.03 7.89 -5.57
CA SER A 346 7.00 7.82 -4.47
C SER A 346 7.49 9.21 -4.04
N LEU A 347 7.84 10.08 -5.01
CA LEU A 347 8.25 11.46 -4.74
C LEU A 347 7.11 12.28 -4.10
N ALA A 348 5.89 12.17 -4.63
CA ALA A 348 4.73 12.86 -4.10
C ALA A 348 4.40 12.40 -2.67
N SER A 349 4.51 11.09 -2.39
CA SER A 349 4.31 10.55 -1.06
C SER A 349 5.34 11.10 -0.06
N SER A 350 6.62 11.14 -0.43
CA SER A 350 7.66 11.73 0.41
C SER A 350 7.42 13.22 0.68
N SER A 351 7.05 13.98 -0.36
CA SER A 351 6.74 15.41 -0.25
C SER A 351 5.55 15.68 0.68
N ASN A 352 4.51 14.85 0.65
CA ASN A 352 3.41 14.97 1.60
C ASN A 352 3.87 14.78 3.06
N GLY A 353 4.78 13.85 3.32
CA GLY A 353 5.37 13.69 4.65
C GLY A 353 6.09 14.94 5.13
N ASP A 354 6.79 15.65 4.24
CA ASP A 354 7.49 16.89 4.57
C ASP A 354 6.51 18.07 4.81
N ILE A 355 5.35 18.04 4.18
CA ILE A 355 4.26 19.00 4.43
C ILE A 355 3.61 18.71 5.78
N TYR A 356 3.26 17.47 6.07
CA TYR A 356 2.57 17.08 7.29
C TYR A 356 3.44 17.28 8.56
N HIS A 357 4.78 17.25 8.41
CA HIS A 357 5.73 17.39 9.51
C HIS A 357 6.43 18.75 9.54
N ALA A 358 5.89 19.73 8.81
CA ALA A 358 6.48 21.06 8.74
C ALA A 358 6.53 21.75 10.11
N VAL A 359 7.59 22.51 10.35
CA VAL A 359 7.82 23.28 11.58
C VAL A 359 8.13 24.75 11.28
N GLY A 360 7.93 25.64 12.26
CA GLY A 360 8.30 27.04 12.18
C GLY A 360 7.62 27.79 11.02
N VAL A 361 8.36 28.63 10.33
CA VAL A 361 7.86 29.48 9.23
C VAL A 361 7.22 28.67 8.10
N LYS A 362 7.80 27.50 7.77
CA LYS A 362 7.25 26.60 6.73
C LYS A 362 5.85 26.11 7.09
N ALA A 363 5.61 25.75 8.36
CA ALA A 363 4.28 25.34 8.82
C ALA A 363 3.26 26.48 8.68
N ASN A 364 3.63 27.70 9.02
CA ASN A 364 2.75 28.88 8.91
C ASN A 364 2.40 29.19 7.45
N ILE A 365 3.36 29.06 6.51
CA ILE A 365 3.12 29.26 5.08
C ILE A 365 2.16 28.19 4.55
N ILE A 366 2.35 26.93 4.93
CA ILE A 366 1.46 25.84 4.53
C ILE A 366 0.04 26.07 5.05
N ASP A 367 -0.11 26.42 6.32
CA ASP A 367 -1.41 26.70 6.96
C ASP A 367 -2.13 27.87 6.26
N LEU A 368 -1.40 28.96 5.98
CA LEU A 368 -1.95 30.10 5.23
C LEU A 368 -2.36 29.71 3.81
N GLY A 369 -1.53 28.93 3.11
CA GLY A 369 -1.81 28.44 1.77
C GLY A 369 -3.04 27.53 1.73
N MET A 370 -3.21 26.66 2.71
CA MET A 370 -4.40 25.81 2.85
C MET A 370 -5.68 26.62 3.11
N LYS A 371 -5.62 27.60 4.01
CA LYS A 371 -6.74 28.53 4.28
C LYS A 371 -7.13 29.31 3.03
N ALA A 372 -6.16 29.85 2.31
CA ALA A 372 -6.40 30.60 1.08
C ALA A 372 -7.00 29.69 -0.02
N SER A 373 -6.47 28.47 -0.20
CA SER A 373 -6.99 27.51 -1.18
C SER A 373 -8.44 27.10 -0.87
N TYR A 374 -8.74 26.85 0.40
CA TYR A 374 -10.11 26.53 0.80
C TYR A 374 -11.08 27.65 0.50
N LYS A 375 -10.68 28.90 0.78
CA LYS A 375 -11.56 30.08 0.62
C LYS A 375 -11.73 30.51 -0.85
N PHE A 376 -10.66 30.47 -1.65
CA PHE A 376 -10.63 31.11 -2.99
C PHE A 376 -10.61 30.12 -4.16
N LYS A 377 -10.08 28.89 -3.98
CA LYS A 377 -10.00 27.86 -5.03
C LYS A 377 -10.09 26.45 -4.46
N PRO A 378 -11.25 26.00 -3.97
CA PRO A 378 -11.41 24.64 -3.44
C PRO A 378 -11.07 23.57 -4.50
N SER A 379 -11.31 23.83 -5.78
CA SER A 379 -10.95 22.95 -6.89
C SER A 379 -9.44 22.73 -7.08
N PHE A 380 -8.60 23.63 -6.59
CA PHE A 380 -7.14 23.49 -6.70
C PHE A 380 -6.59 22.31 -5.91
N ILE A 381 -7.10 22.09 -4.69
CA ILE A 381 -6.69 20.94 -3.88
C ILE A 381 -7.23 19.64 -4.51
N GLN A 382 -8.43 19.69 -5.08
CA GLN A 382 -9.07 18.57 -5.76
C GLN A 382 -8.25 18.13 -6.98
N SER A 383 -7.96 19.03 -7.91
CA SER A 383 -7.22 18.72 -9.15
C SER A 383 -5.76 18.27 -8.92
N LYS A 384 -5.20 18.59 -7.74
CA LYS A 384 -3.81 18.20 -7.40
C LYS A 384 -3.54 16.70 -7.51
N TYR A 385 -4.55 15.87 -7.31
CA TYR A 385 -4.42 14.40 -7.29
C TYR A 385 -5.12 13.68 -8.45
N ASP A 386 -5.70 14.41 -9.40
CA ASP A 386 -6.36 13.83 -10.59
C ASP A 386 -5.44 12.87 -11.34
N TRP A 387 -4.18 13.26 -11.53
CA TRP A 387 -3.15 12.44 -12.16
C TRP A 387 -2.90 11.10 -11.44
N LEU A 388 -3.25 11.00 -10.17
CA LEU A 388 -3.06 9.81 -9.34
C LEU A 388 -4.29 8.92 -9.39
N TYR A 389 -5.45 9.49 -9.08
CA TYR A 389 -6.69 8.74 -8.91
C TYR A 389 -7.48 8.58 -10.21
N GLY A 390 -7.30 9.46 -11.18
CA GLY A 390 -7.97 9.40 -12.47
C GLY A 390 -7.47 8.29 -13.40
N VAL A 391 -6.31 7.68 -13.10
CA VAL A 391 -5.75 6.60 -13.92
C VAL A 391 -6.44 5.27 -13.60
N ASP A 392 -6.83 4.53 -14.64
CA ASP A 392 -7.33 3.16 -14.55
C ASP A 392 -6.58 2.29 -15.56
N VAL A 393 -5.51 1.65 -15.10
CA VAL A 393 -4.64 0.81 -15.95
C VAL A 393 -5.36 -0.43 -16.51
N SER A 394 -6.56 -0.75 -16.03
CA SER A 394 -7.34 -1.89 -16.51
C SER A 394 -8.24 -1.57 -17.71
N ARG A 395 -8.41 -0.28 -18.02
CA ARG A 395 -9.24 0.19 -19.15
C ARG A 395 -8.44 0.71 -20.34
N GLY A 396 -7.12 0.60 -20.27
CA GLY A 396 -6.19 1.20 -21.21
C GLY A 396 -5.80 2.63 -20.78
N ASP A 397 -4.50 2.97 -20.88
CA ASP A 397 -3.99 4.31 -20.57
C ASP A 397 -4.47 5.33 -21.62
#